data_6ec680d4e99edaafbef182fd865878e8
#
_entry.id   6ec680d4e99edaafbef182fd865878e8
#
_cell.length_a   1.000
_cell.length_b   1.000
_cell.length_c   1.000
_cell.angle_alpha   90.00
_cell.angle_beta   90.00
_cell.angle_gamma   90.00
#
_symmetry.space_group_name_H-M   'P 1'
#
loop_
_entity.id
_entity.type
_entity.pdbx_description
1 polymer ?
#
loop_
_entity_poly.entity_id
_entity_poly.type
_entity_poly.pdbx_seq_one_letter_code
_entity_poly.pdbx_strand_id
1 'polypeptide(L)'
;MENIMLRQPISVLVVIYNQNKQFLILQRKDDPDFWQSVTGGVDRGEQPLTTAYRELKEETGIDAHTLGLNIKSHDVINHYEIRPQWRYRYESNALINCEHVFSVCVPNDIQVTLCDEEHTDYVWLDQQQAADKVWSASNQKEILAI
;
A
#
# COMPACT_ATOMS: atom_id res chain seq x y z
N MET A 1 -10.43 30.65 6.29
CA MET A 1 -9.77 29.61 7.10
C MET A 1 -9.63 28.35 6.26
N GLU A 2 -8.42 27.90 6.06
CA GLU A 2 -8.20 26.67 5.31
C GLU A 2 -8.66 25.45 6.11
N ASN A 3 -9.49 24.62 5.49
CA ASN A 3 -9.82 23.31 6.03
C ASN A 3 -8.72 22.35 5.62
N ILE A 4 -7.71 22.20 6.47
CA ILE A 4 -6.69 21.19 6.26
C ILE A 4 -7.28 19.85 6.68
N MET A 5 -7.48 18.98 5.69
CA MET A 5 -7.92 17.62 5.94
C MET A 5 -6.74 16.80 6.41
N LEU A 6 -6.63 16.63 7.72
CA LEU A 6 -5.63 15.76 8.31
C LEU A 6 -6.06 14.29 8.15
N ARG A 7 -5.07 13.40 7.99
CA ARG A 7 -5.32 11.97 7.88
C ARG A 7 -5.73 11.40 9.23
N GLN A 8 -6.72 10.52 9.22
CA GLN A 8 -6.93 9.63 10.36
C GLN A 8 -5.86 8.51 10.32
N PRO A 9 -5.47 7.96 11.48
CA PRO A 9 -4.40 6.95 11.55
C PRO A 9 -4.90 5.56 11.20
N ILE A 10 -5.53 5.42 10.04
CA ILE A 10 -6.05 4.18 9.49
C ILE A 10 -5.62 4.10 8.04
N SER A 11 -4.97 3.02 7.66
CA SER A 11 -4.49 2.83 6.31
C SER A 11 -4.74 1.40 5.83
N VAL A 12 -4.47 1.19 4.54
CA VAL A 12 -4.45 -0.14 3.93
C VAL A 12 -3.05 -0.45 3.43
N LEU A 13 -2.72 -1.73 3.43
CA LEU A 13 -1.58 -2.31 2.75
C LEU A 13 -2.14 -3.30 1.74
N VAL A 14 -1.77 -3.14 0.47
CA VAL A 14 -2.20 -4.05 -0.60
C VAL A 14 -0.97 -4.72 -1.19
N VAL A 15 -0.81 -6.01 -0.89
CA VAL A 15 0.26 -6.82 -1.45
C VAL A 15 -0.18 -7.31 -2.82
N ILE A 16 0.60 -7.01 -3.85
CA ILE A 16 0.29 -7.36 -5.24
C ILE A 16 1.28 -8.42 -5.70
N TYR A 17 0.76 -9.51 -6.19
CA TYR A 17 1.61 -10.57 -6.76
C TYR A 17 0.96 -11.11 -8.04
N ASN A 18 1.79 -11.67 -8.90
CA ASN A 18 1.31 -12.26 -10.15
C ASN A 18 1.25 -13.79 -10.05
N GLN A 19 0.83 -14.43 -11.14
CA GLN A 19 0.67 -15.89 -11.21
C GLN A 19 1.99 -16.64 -11.11
N ASN A 20 3.12 -15.98 -11.34
CA ASN A 20 4.47 -16.53 -11.17
C ASN A 20 5.06 -16.27 -9.77
N LYS A 21 4.24 -15.79 -8.83
CA LYS A 21 4.70 -15.46 -7.48
C LYS A 21 5.82 -14.40 -7.46
N GLN A 22 5.73 -13.44 -8.36
CA GLN A 22 6.52 -12.22 -8.33
C GLN A 22 5.69 -11.12 -7.69
N PHE A 23 6.30 -10.32 -6.83
CA PHE A 23 5.65 -9.30 -6.04
C PHE A 23 6.01 -7.92 -6.54
N LEU A 24 5.02 -7.06 -6.70
CA LEU A 24 5.20 -5.68 -7.13
C LEU A 24 5.53 -4.81 -5.91
N ILE A 25 6.65 -4.11 -5.97
CA ILE A 25 7.01 -3.12 -4.96
C ILE A 25 7.38 -1.80 -5.63
N LEU A 26 7.08 -0.71 -4.93
CA LEU A 26 7.17 0.66 -5.43
C LEU A 26 8.18 1.45 -4.61
N GLN A 27 8.98 2.27 -5.29
CA GLN A 27 9.92 3.18 -4.66
C GLN A 27 9.23 4.51 -4.36
N ARG A 28 9.30 5.00 -3.13
CA ARG A 28 8.73 6.29 -2.76
C ARG A 28 9.56 7.43 -3.32
N LYS A 29 8.87 8.45 -3.81
CA LYS A 29 9.53 9.66 -4.32
C LYS A 29 10.16 10.49 -3.19
N ASP A 30 9.53 10.53 -2.03
CA ASP A 30 9.99 11.32 -0.88
C ASP A 30 11.12 10.65 -0.09
N ASP A 31 11.34 9.36 -0.32
CA ASP A 31 12.43 8.61 0.32
C ASP A 31 12.84 7.45 -0.61
N PRO A 32 13.90 7.62 -1.42
CA PRO A 32 14.32 6.60 -2.40
C PRO A 32 14.74 5.26 -1.80
N ASP A 33 15.08 5.22 -0.52
CA ASP A 33 15.41 3.97 0.17
C ASP A 33 14.16 3.24 0.68
N PHE A 34 13.00 3.87 0.59
CA PHE A 34 11.75 3.31 1.07
C PHE A 34 10.98 2.67 -0.07
N TRP A 35 11.08 1.33 -0.15
CA TRP A 35 10.28 0.51 -1.06
C TRP A 35 9.11 -0.09 -0.30
N GLN A 36 7.98 -0.24 -0.97
CA GLN A 36 6.74 -0.69 -0.32
C GLN A 36 5.77 -1.33 -1.31
N SER A 37 4.88 -2.18 -0.79
CA SER A 37 3.65 -2.53 -1.49
C SER A 37 2.75 -1.29 -1.57
N VAL A 38 1.59 -1.39 -2.20
CA VAL A 38 0.65 -0.26 -2.23
C VAL A 38 0.14 0.03 -0.82
N THR A 39 0.19 1.29 -0.41
CA THR A 39 -0.38 1.76 0.86
C THR A 39 -1.17 3.04 0.64
N GLY A 40 -2.12 3.30 1.51
CA GLY A 40 -2.85 4.56 1.45
C GLY A 40 -3.77 4.75 2.63
N GLY A 41 -4.09 6.01 2.92
CA GLY A 41 -4.97 6.36 4.02
C GLY A 41 -6.43 6.08 3.72
N VAL A 42 -7.15 5.59 4.70
CA VAL A 42 -8.60 5.43 4.64
C VAL A 42 -9.24 6.80 4.87
N ASP A 43 -10.05 7.23 3.91
CA ASP A 43 -10.77 8.50 4.02
C ASP A 43 -11.91 8.37 5.03
N ARG A 44 -12.32 9.50 5.62
CA ARG A 44 -13.44 9.52 6.56
C ARG A 44 -14.70 8.99 5.90
N GLY A 45 -15.33 8.00 6.51
CA GLY A 45 -16.53 7.35 5.98
C GLY A 45 -16.26 6.28 4.92
N GLU A 46 -15.00 6.08 4.53
CA GLU A 46 -14.62 5.04 3.58
C GLU A 46 -14.36 3.72 4.30
N GLN A 47 -14.77 2.62 3.69
CA GLN A 47 -14.43 1.29 4.21
C GLN A 47 -13.02 0.90 3.74
N PRO A 48 -12.22 0.20 4.56
CA PRO A 48 -10.85 -0.20 4.16
C PRO A 48 -10.77 -0.96 2.84
N LEU A 49 -11.72 -1.85 2.55
CA LEU A 49 -11.73 -2.57 1.28
C LEU A 49 -11.91 -1.63 0.09
N THR A 50 -12.78 -0.63 0.21
CA THR A 50 -12.98 0.41 -0.80
C THR A 50 -11.68 1.20 -1.01
N THR A 51 -11.00 1.54 0.09
CA THR A 51 -9.69 2.20 0.03
C THR A 51 -8.67 1.36 -0.73
N ALA A 52 -8.64 0.05 -0.48
CA ALA A 52 -7.72 -0.86 -1.16
C ALA A 52 -7.90 -0.82 -2.68
N TYR A 53 -9.13 -0.88 -3.17
CA TYR A 53 -9.42 -0.77 -4.60
C TYR A 53 -9.02 0.59 -5.15
N ARG A 54 -9.32 1.67 -4.44
CA ARG A 54 -8.99 3.04 -4.86
C ARG A 54 -7.49 3.27 -4.93
N GLU A 55 -6.77 2.92 -3.87
CA GLU A 55 -5.31 3.11 -3.81
C GLU A 55 -4.56 2.26 -4.83
N LEU A 56 -5.00 1.02 -5.05
CA LEU A 56 -4.43 0.17 -6.09
C LEU A 56 -4.50 0.88 -7.45
N LYS A 57 -5.65 1.43 -7.79
CA LYS A 57 -5.85 2.14 -9.06
C LYS A 57 -5.03 3.42 -9.12
N GLU A 58 -5.04 4.23 -8.06
CA GLU A 58 -4.32 5.50 -8.03
C GLU A 58 -2.80 5.31 -8.17
N GLU A 59 -2.24 4.32 -7.46
CA GLU A 59 -0.79 4.15 -7.39
C GLU A 59 -0.21 3.29 -8.53
N THR A 60 -1.00 2.39 -9.11
CA THR A 60 -0.51 1.45 -10.13
C THR A 60 -1.26 1.47 -11.44
N GLY A 61 -2.38 2.17 -11.51
CA GLY A 61 -3.27 2.14 -12.67
C GLY A 61 -4.10 0.86 -12.78
N ILE A 62 -3.95 -0.07 -11.85
CA ILE A 62 -4.68 -1.35 -11.90
C ILE A 62 -6.11 -1.13 -11.36
N ASP A 63 -7.08 -1.15 -12.28
CA ASP A 63 -8.49 -1.08 -11.92
C ASP A 63 -9.05 -2.50 -11.74
N ALA A 64 -8.97 -2.99 -10.49
CA ALA A 64 -9.36 -4.37 -10.20
C ALA A 64 -10.84 -4.65 -10.47
N HIS A 65 -11.72 -3.67 -10.25
CA HIS A 65 -13.15 -3.84 -10.56
C HIS A 65 -13.37 -4.07 -12.05
N THR A 66 -12.77 -3.24 -12.90
CA THR A 66 -12.90 -3.37 -14.36
C THR A 66 -12.30 -4.66 -14.88
N LEU A 67 -11.19 -5.10 -14.28
CA LEU A 67 -10.47 -6.30 -14.70
C LEU A 67 -11.05 -7.59 -14.09
N GLY A 68 -12.05 -7.48 -13.22
CA GLY A 68 -12.63 -8.63 -12.55
C GLY A 68 -11.70 -9.30 -11.55
N LEU A 69 -10.74 -8.55 -10.98
CA LEU A 69 -9.84 -9.05 -9.96
C LEU A 69 -10.44 -8.80 -8.58
N ASN A 70 -10.26 -9.77 -7.68
CA ASN A 70 -10.76 -9.67 -6.31
C ASN A 70 -9.63 -9.34 -5.35
N ILE A 71 -9.73 -8.19 -4.69
CA ILE A 71 -8.84 -7.87 -3.57
C ILE A 71 -9.33 -8.64 -2.35
N LYS A 72 -8.43 -9.43 -1.76
CA LYS A 72 -8.73 -10.29 -0.62
C LYS A 72 -8.33 -9.61 0.69
N SER A 73 -9.25 -9.56 1.66
CA SER A 73 -8.91 -9.16 3.03
C SER A 73 -8.25 -10.32 3.76
N HIS A 74 -7.18 -10.02 4.49
CA HIS A 74 -6.50 -11.00 5.33
C HIS A 74 -7.01 -11.02 6.77
N ASP A 75 -7.97 -10.13 7.10
CA ASP A 75 -8.49 -9.96 8.46
C ASP A 75 -7.39 -9.72 9.49
N VAL A 76 -6.34 -9.01 9.06
CA VAL A 76 -5.18 -8.63 9.86
C VAL A 76 -5.12 -7.11 9.92
N ILE A 77 -4.89 -6.58 11.12
CA ILE A 77 -4.64 -5.16 11.34
C ILE A 77 -3.29 -5.05 12.05
N ASN A 78 -2.33 -4.44 11.37
CA ASN A 78 -1.02 -4.14 11.96
C ASN A 78 -1.04 -2.77 12.64
N HIS A 79 -0.36 -2.67 13.78
CA HIS A 79 -0.22 -1.41 14.50
C HIS A 79 1.25 -1.03 14.52
N TYR A 80 1.57 0.20 14.09
CA TYR A 80 2.94 0.69 14.13
C TYR A 80 2.99 2.19 14.39
N GLU A 81 4.12 2.65 14.92
CA GLU A 81 4.34 4.07 15.13
C GLU A 81 4.47 4.81 13.80
N ILE A 82 3.78 5.95 13.72
CA ILE A 82 3.92 6.85 12.58
C ILE A 82 5.31 7.48 12.64
N ARG A 83 6.06 7.44 11.54
CA ARG A 83 7.39 8.06 11.45
C ARG A 83 7.28 9.54 11.85
N PRO A 84 8.19 10.06 12.70
CA PRO A 84 8.10 11.45 13.17
C PRO A 84 7.99 12.49 12.05
N GLN A 85 8.72 12.28 10.94
CA GLN A 85 8.71 13.18 9.79
C GLN A 85 7.37 13.22 9.05
N TRP A 86 6.46 12.28 9.30
CA TRP A 86 5.14 12.21 8.66
C TRP A 86 3.99 12.54 9.60
N ARG A 87 4.24 12.75 10.90
CA ARG A 87 3.17 13.02 11.90
C ARG A 87 2.36 14.25 11.58
N TYR A 88 2.95 15.26 10.91
CA TYR A 88 2.25 16.47 10.52
C TYR A 88 1.06 16.23 9.59
N ARG A 89 1.01 15.08 8.91
CA ARG A 89 -0.07 14.71 8.00
C ARG A 89 -1.31 14.21 8.72
N TYR A 90 -1.19 13.91 10.02
CA TYR A 90 -2.22 13.22 10.79
C TYR A 90 -2.86 14.15 11.82
N GLU A 91 -3.98 13.67 12.39
CA GLU A 91 -4.61 14.32 13.52
C GLU A 91 -3.59 14.51 14.67
N SER A 92 -3.75 15.59 15.45
CA SER A 92 -2.72 16.07 16.39
C SER A 92 -2.24 15.05 17.45
N ASN A 93 -3.03 14.04 17.77
CA ASN A 93 -2.69 13.02 18.76
C ASN A 93 -2.40 11.65 18.15
N ALA A 94 -2.29 11.59 16.82
CA ALA A 94 -2.07 10.32 16.12
C ALA A 94 -0.61 9.92 16.22
N LEU A 95 -0.30 8.87 16.99
CA LEU A 95 1.02 8.30 17.13
C LEU A 95 1.14 6.90 16.52
N ILE A 96 0.05 6.16 16.53
CA ILE A 96 -0.03 4.77 16.05
C ILE A 96 -0.97 4.70 14.86
N ASN A 97 -0.52 4.06 13.79
CA ASN A 97 -1.35 3.78 12.62
C ASN A 97 -1.90 2.37 12.69
N CYS A 98 -3.15 2.19 12.28
CA CYS A 98 -3.81 0.90 12.14
C CYS A 98 -3.84 0.55 10.64
N GLU A 99 -3.11 -0.48 10.25
CA GLU A 99 -2.95 -0.88 8.85
C GLU A 99 -3.74 -2.15 8.57
N HIS A 100 -4.78 -2.03 7.75
CA HIS A 100 -5.60 -3.16 7.29
C HIS A 100 -4.92 -3.82 6.09
N VAL A 101 -4.79 -5.15 6.12
CA VAL A 101 -4.00 -5.91 5.15
C VAL A 101 -4.88 -6.58 4.10
N PHE A 102 -4.49 -6.37 2.85
CA PHE A 102 -5.14 -6.94 1.66
C PHE A 102 -4.09 -7.51 0.71
N SER A 103 -4.53 -8.38 -0.18
CA SER A 103 -3.71 -8.84 -1.29
C SER A 103 -4.54 -9.03 -2.55
N VAL A 104 -3.86 -9.01 -3.70
CA VAL A 104 -4.49 -9.28 -4.99
C VAL A 104 -3.50 -10.03 -5.89
N CYS A 105 -4.00 -11.08 -6.53
CA CYS A 105 -3.26 -11.78 -7.57
C CYS A 105 -3.64 -11.18 -8.92
N VAL A 106 -2.65 -10.79 -9.70
CA VAL A 106 -2.85 -10.17 -11.01
C VAL A 106 -2.27 -11.03 -12.12
N PRO A 107 -2.73 -10.85 -13.37
CA PRO A 107 -2.10 -11.54 -14.51
C PRO A 107 -0.63 -11.15 -14.67
N ASN A 108 0.19 -12.08 -15.24
CA ASN A 108 1.61 -11.82 -15.43
C ASN A 108 1.92 -10.67 -16.38
N ASP A 109 0.99 -10.34 -17.29
CA ASP A 109 1.13 -9.27 -18.27
C ASP A 109 0.48 -7.95 -17.86
N ILE A 110 0.11 -7.82 -16.57
CA ILE A 110 -0.53 -6.61 -16.08
C ILE A 110 0.33 -5.38 -16.32
N GLN A 111 -0.29 -4.30 -16.78
CA GLN A 111 0.39 -3.03 -16.99
C GLN A 111 0.37 -2.19 -15.72
N VAL A 112 1.51 -1.61 -15.36
CA VAL A 112 1.66 -0.73 -14.21
C VAL A 112 1.93 0.69 -14.69
N THR A 113 1.12 1.63 -14.22
CA THR A 113 1.31 3.06 -14.48
C THR A 113 1.40 3.77 -13.14
N LEU A 114 2.59 4.25 -12.81
CA LEU A 114 2.84 4.90 -11.52
C LEU A 114 2.20 6.29 -11.42
N CYS A 115 1.83 6.66 -10.20
CA CYS A 115 1.52 8.05 -9.87
C CYS A 115 2.86 8.78 -9.62
N ASP A 116 3.28 9.63 -10.55
CA ASP A 116 4.58 10.31 -10.52
C ASP A 116 4.78 11.23 -9.31
N GLU A 117 3.70 11.61 -8.64
CA GLU A 117 3.78 12.45 -7.44
C GLU A 117 4.17 11.66 -6.19
N GLU A 118 3.94 10.35 -6.19
CA GLU A 118 4.14 9.49 -5.02
C GLU A 118 5.27 8.49 -5.19
N HIS A 119 5.45 7.95 -6.39
CA HIS A 119 6.41 6.89 -6.67
C HIS A 119 7.21 7.18 -7.92
N THR A 120 8.49 6.79 -7.90
CA THR A 120 9.44 7.06 -9.01
C THR A 120 9.84 5.80 -9.77
N ASP A 121 9.65 4.63 -9.18
CA ASP A 121 10.03 3.37 -9.81
C ASP A 121 9.24 2.20 -9.23
N TYR A 122 9.24 1.09 -9.94
CA TYR A 122 8.66 -0.17 -9.47
C TYR A 122 9.48 -1.35 -9.95
N VAL A 123 9.35 -2.47 -9.26
CA VAL A 123 10.04 -3.71 -9.64
C VAL A 123 9.19 -4.91 -9.24
N TRP A 124 9.28 -5.97 -10.05
CA TRP A 124 8.72 -7.28 -9.73
C TRP A 124 9.84 -8.16 -9.21
N LEU A 125 9.68 -8.71 -8.02
CA LEU A 125 10.68 -9.56 -7.37
C LEU A 125 10.03 -10.85 -6.85
N ASP A 126 10.83 -11.90 -6.70
CA ASP A 126 10.34 -13.08 -6.00
C ASP A 126 10.00 -12.73 -4.54
N GLN A 127 9.31 -13.64 -3.87
CA GLN A 127 8.77 -13.39 -2.53
C GLN A 127 9.83 -12.98 -1.52
N GLN A 128 10.95 -13.71 -1.46
CA GLN A 128 12.01 -13.41 -0.49
C GLN A 128 12.72 -12.10 -0.83
N GLN A 129 13.02 -11.87 -2.11
CA GLN A 129 13.66 -10.63 -2.54
C GLN A 129 12.77 -9.42 -2.27
N ALA A 130 11.47 -9.54 -2.53
CA ALA A 130 10.52 -8.46 -2.25
C ALA A 130 10.43 -8.17 -0.75
N ALA A 131 10.34 -9.22 0.08
CA ALA A 131 10.30 -9.08 1.53
C ALA A 131 11.58 -8.41 2.06
N ASP A 132 12.74 -8.76 1.50
CA ASP A 132 14.02 -8.19 1.92
C ASP A 132 14.16 -6.72 1.51
N LYS A 133 13.52 -6.32 0.41
CA LYS A 133 13.67 -4.96 -0.14
C LYS A 133 12.73 -3.94 0.50
N VAL A 134 11.53 -4.35 0.92
CA VAL A 134 10.59 -3.39 1.52
C VAL A 134 11.09 -2.87 2.86
N TRP A 135 10.83 -1.60 3.11
CA TRP A 135 11.35 -0.92 4.30
C TRP A 135 10.64 -1.35 5.58
N SER A 136 9.31 -1.50 5.52
CA SER A 136 8.47 -1.73 6.69
C SER A 136 8.49 -3.19 7.13
N ALA A 137 8.66 -3.42 8.43
CA ALA A 137 8.60 -4.76 9.01
C ALA A 137 7.23 -5.42 8.81
N SER A 138 6.15 -4.64 8.88
CA SER A 138 4.81 -5.16 8.64
C SER A 138 4.64 -5.58 7.18
N ASN A 139 5.13 -4.78 6.25
CA ASN A 139 5.07 -5.11 4.82
C ASN A 139 5.87 -6.39 4.53
N GLN A 140 7.07 -6.52 5.10
CA GLN A 140 7.87 -7.74 4.97
C GLN A 140 7.11 -8.97 5.44
N LYS A 141 6.53 -8.89 6.63
CA LYS A 141 5.74 -9.98 7.22
C LYS A 141 4.58 -10.40 6.31
N GLU A 142 3.85 -9.43 5.77
CA GLU A 142 2.66 -9.72 4.96
C GLU A 142 3.01 -10.27 3.58
N ILE A 143 4.12 -9.86 2.98
CA ILE A 143 4.63 -10.48 1.75
C ILE A 143 4.95 -11.95 2.00
N LEU A 144 5.62 -12.25 3.11
CA LEU A 144 6.01 -13.63 3.44
C LEU A 144 4.81 -14.50 3.82
N ALA A 145 3.68 -13.92 4.18
CA ALA A 145 2.47 -14.63 4.56
C ALA A 145 1.59 -15.05 3.37
N ILE A 146 1.90 -14.62 2.16
CA ILE A 146 1.12 -14.99 0.96
C ILE A 146 1.33 -16.46 0.58
#